data_103aa6e325778151928867fc2a7176d9
#
_entry.id   103aa6e325778151928867fc2a7176d9
#
_cell.length_a   1.000
_cell.length_b   1.000
_cell.length_c   1.000
_cell.angle_alpha   90.00
_cell.angle_beta   90.00
_cell.angle_gamma   90.00
#
_symmetry.space_group_name_H-M   'P 1'
#
loop_
_entity.id
_entity.type
_entity.pdbx_description
1 polymer ?
#
loop_
_entity_poly.entity_id
_entity_poly.type
_entity_poly.pdbx_seq_one_letter_code
_entity_poly.pdbx_strand_id
1 'polypeptide(L)'
;MLLVNENKVHDIELDRLRELLEVLDGKLYQIEKSILNSAEPESDGLFDRGEYFIGVGFVAIQQHFIDSLIALDINKKEAYSLGSKHSSGVSCAAVINAAANWWKHEAEWFKNGSVPKNGERTFEIIMNISNQYEYALSNVLASFSESKDLSLTKSIIPHVEEWTKALLVEPKG
;
A
#
# COMPACT_ATOMS: atom_id res chain seq x y z
N MET A 1 15.62 1.13 -10.78
CA MET A 1 17.10 1.11 -11.06
C MET A 1 17.77 2.01 -10.03
N LEU A 2 18.47 1.40 -9.10
CA LEU A 2 19.24 2.11 -8.06
C LEU A 2 20.53 2.66 -8.69
N LEU A 3 20.66 3.96 -8.76
CA LEU A 3 21.92 4.63 -9.14
C LEU A 3 22.63 5.07 -7.87
N VAL A 4 23.81 4.51 -7.62
CA VAL A 4 24.68 4.92 -6.51
C VAL A 4 25.72 5.89 -7.06
N ASN A 5 25.62 7.16 -6.68
CA ASN A 5 26.59 8.18 -7.03
C ASN A 5 27.04 8.91 -5.75
N GLU A 6 28.33 8.84 -5.41
CA GLU A 6 29.00 9.58 -4.32
C GLU A 6 28.19 9.77 -3.02
N ASN A 7 27.67 8.68 -2.41
CA ASN A 7 26.85 8.66 -1.18
C ASN A 7 25.37 9.04 -1.33
N LYS A 8 24.83 9.19 -2.54
CA LYS A 8 23.38 9.32 -2.75
C LYS A 8 22.87 8.11 -3.56
N VAL A 9 21.96 7.38 -2.97
CA VAL A 9 21.17 6.36 -3.68
C VAL A 9 20.01 7.09 -4.34
N HIS A 10 19.99 7.12 -5.67
CA HIS A 10 18.88 7.66 -6.45
C HIS A 10 18.09 6.50 -7.01
N ASP A 11 16.85 6.37 -6.59
CA ASP A 11 15.94 5.33 -7.07
C ASP A 11 14.96 5.90 -8.08
N ILE A 12 15.32 5.77 -9.38
CA ILE A 12 14.50 6.27 -10.48
C ILE A 12 13.11 5.61 -10.50
N GLU A 13 13.01 4.36 -10.09
CA GLU A 13 11.71 3.66 -10.04
C GLU A 13 10.83 4.21 -8.91
N LEU A 14 11.43 4.63 -7.80
CA LEU A 14 10.71 5.29 -6.73
C LEU A 14 10.20 6.69 -7.16
N ASP A 15 10.97 7.42 -7.96
CA ASP A 15 10.52 8.72 -8.49
C ASP A 15 9.31 8.54 -9.43
N ARG A 16 9.34 7.55 -10.32
CA ARG A 16 8.20 7.19 -11.19
C ARG A 16 6.97 6.75 -10.38
N LEU A 17 7.20 5.98 -9.32
CA LEU A 17 6.13 5.60 -8.40
C LEU A 17 5.51 6.84 -7.75
N ARG A 18 6.31 7.81 -7.28
CA ARG A 18 5.81 9.06 -6.71
C ARG A 18 4.94 9.83 -7.69
N GLU A 19 5.39 10.01 -8.92
CA GLU A 19 4.62 10.70 -9.96
C GLU A 19 3.24 10.03 -10.16
N LEU A 20 3.18 8.70 -10.20
CA LEU A 20 1.91 7.99 -10.29
C LEU A 20 1.03 8.22 -9.06
N LEU A 21 1.60 8.09 -7.85
CA LEU A 21 0.84 8.25 -6.62
C LEU A 21 0.33 9.69 -6.44
N GLU A 22 1.06 10.71 -6.88
CA GLU A 22 0.62 12.10 -6.89
C GLU A 22 -0.62 12.29 -7.78
N VAL A 23 -0.68 11.62 -8.93
CA VAL A 23 -1.88 11.62 -9.79
C VAL A 23 -3.07 10.98 -9.07
N LEU A 24 -2.85 9.85 -8.39
CA LEU A 24 -3.90 9.17 -7.61
C LEU A 24 -4.36 10.02 -6.43
N ASP A 25 -3.44 10.65 -5.70
CA ASP A 25 -3.77 11.58 -4.60
C ASP A 25 -4.61 12.77 -5.09
N GLY A 26 -4.30 13.30 -6.29
CA GLY A 26 -5.13 14.32 -6.93
C GLY A 26 -6.56 13.85 -7.19
N LYS A 27 -6.77 12.57 -7.55
CA LYS A 27 -8.10 11.97 -7.72
C LYS A 27 -8.80 11.78 -6.38
N LEU A 28 -8.08 11.28 -5.36
CA LEU A 28 -8.62 11.10 -4.01
C LEU A 28 -9.08 12.44 -3.43
N TYR A 29 -8.31 13.50 -3.58
CA TYR A 29 -8.70 14.84 -3.16
C TYR A 29 -9.97 15.36 -3.86
N GLN A 30 -10.13 15.10 -5.17
CA GLN A 30 -11.36 15.44 -5.89
C GLN A 30 -12.57 14.67 -5.37
N ILE A 31 -12.39 13.38 -5.06
CA ILE A 31 -13.44 12.52 -4.50
C ILE A 31 -13.83 13.02 -3.11
N GLU A 32 -12.87 13.31 -2.25
CA GLU A 32 -13.12 13.86 -0.91
C GLU A 32 -13.95 15.14 -0.97
N LYS A 33 -13.60 16.07 -1.87
CA LYS A 33 -14.42 17.26 -2.12
C LYS A 33 -15.82 16.93 -2.59
N SER A 34 -15.98 15.92 -3.44
CA SER A 34 -17.30 15.48 -3.93
C SER A 34 -18.13 14.88 -2.79
N ILE A 35 -17.51 14.10 -1.90
CA ILE A 35 -18.17 13.54 -0.72
C ILE A 35 -18.71 14.65 0.18
N LEU A 36 -17.92 15.70 0.44
CA LEU A 36 -18.33 16.83 1.27
C LEU A 36 -19.50 17.64 0.69
N ASN A 37 -19.71 17.58 -0.63
CA ASN A 37 -20.74 18.32 -1.34
C ASN A 37 -21.94 17.44 -1.76
N SER A 38 -21.87 16.12 -1.57
CA SER A 38 -22.96 15.19 -1.90
C SER A 38 -23.91 15.02 -0.72
N ALA A 39 -25.20 14.92 -1.01
CA ALA A 39 -26.21 14.55 -0.03
C ALA A 39 -26.20 13.03 0.26
N GLU A 40 -25.80 12.22 -0.73
CA GLU A 40 -25.82 10.75 -0.66
C GLU A 40 -24.52 10.17 -1.28
N PRO A 41 -23.34 10.39 -0.68
CA PRO A 41 -22.06 10.03 -1.28
C PRO A 41 -21.89 8.53 -1.55
N GLU A 42 -22.55 7.68 -0.77
CA GLU A 42 -22.56 6.24 -0.99
C GLU A 42 -23.36 5.86 -2.23
N SER A 43 -24.57 6.39 -2.39
CA SER A 43 -25.40 6.18 -3.58
C SER A 43 -24.76 6.74 -4.85
N ASP A 44 -23.96 7.78 -4.72
CA ASP A 44 -23.17 8.37 -5.82
C ASP A 44 -21.91 7.54 -6.16
N GLY A 45 -21.63 6.45 -5.41
CA GLY A 45 -20.48 5.58 -5.61
C GLY A 45 -19.13 6.26 -5.32
N LEU A 46 -19.12 7.33 -4.52
CA LEU A 46 -17.90 8.09 -4.26
C LEU A 46 -16.91 7.32 -3.39
N PHE A 47 -17.40 6.54 -2.43
CA PHE A 47 -16.55 5.70 -1.59
C PHE A 47 -15.90 4.57 -2.39
N ASP A 48 -16.65 3.90 -3.27
CA ASP A 48 -16.12 2.86 -4.16
C ASP A 48 -15.04 3.41 -5.10
N ARG A 49 -15.22 4.63 -5.60
CA ARG A 49 -14.21 5.29 -6.42
C ARG A 49 -12.94 5.61 -5.64
N GLY A 50 -13.06 6.02 -4.39
CA GLY A 50 -11.93 6.22 -3.49
C GLY A 50 -11.16 4.93 -3.25
N GLU A 51 -11.88 3.87 -2.88
CA GLU A 51 -11.33 2.54 -2.65
C GLU A 51 -10.59 2.00 -3.89
N TYR A 52 -11.17 2.23 -5.08
CA TYR A 52 -10.53 1.86 -6.34
C TYR A 52 -9.15 2.51 -6.53
N PHE A 53 -9.03 3.83 -6.37
CA PHE A 53 -7.76 4.52 -6.56
C PHE A 53 -6.73 4.16 -5.50
N ILE A 54 -7.16 3.93 -4.26
CA ILE A 54 -6.29 3.45 -3.18
C ILE A 54 -5.76 2.06 -3.52
N GLY A 55 -6.62 1.16 -3.97
CA GLY A 55 -6.23 -0.20 -4.38
C GLY A 55 -5.20 -0.21 -5.51
N VAL A 56 -5.40 0.61 -6.54
CA VAL A 56 -4.43 0.80 -7.64
C VAL A 56 -3.09 1.28 -7.10
N GLY A 57 -3.10 2.24 -6.14
CA GLY A 57 -1.89 2.74 -5.50
C GLY A 57 -1.12 1.64 -4.76
N PHE A 58 -1.79 0.84 -3.94
CA PHE A 58 -1.15 -0.27 -3.23
C PHE A 58 -0.54 -1.31 -4.18
N VAL A 59 -1.21 -1.61 -5.31
CA VAL A 59 -0.66 -2.54 -6.32
C VAL A 59 0.57 -1.95 -7.00
N ALA A 60 0.59 -0.66 -7.31
CA ALA A 60 1.77 0.00 -7.87
C ALA A 60 2.97 -0.04 -6.91
N ILE A 61 2.72 0.19 -5.61
CA ILE A 61 3.77 0.10 -4.58
C ILE A 61 4.26 -1.35 -4.43
N GLN A 62 3.36 -2.32 -4.44
CA GLN A 62 3.75 -3.74 -4.42
C GLN A 62 4.64 -4.11 -5.61
N GLN A 63 4.34 -3.60 -6.81
CA GLN A 63 5.19 -3.83 -7.98
C GLN A 63 6.59 -3.26 -7.77
N HIS A 64 6.71 -2.04 -7.24
CA HIS A 64 8.00 -1.45 -6.88
C HIS A 64 8.78 -2.33 -5.90
N PHE A 65 8.12 -2.91 -4.90
CA PHE A 65 8.76 -3.86 -3.98
C PHE A 65 9.30 -5.09 -4.72
N ILE A 66 8.49 -5.69 -5.60
CA ILE A 66 8.89 -6.87 -6.39
C ILE A 66 10.11 -6.56 -7.26
N ASP A 67 10.09 -5.44 -7.97
CA ASP A 67 11.18 -5.03 -8.85
C ASP A 67 12.48 -4.77 -8.06
N SER A 68 12.38 -4.18 -6.88
CA SER A 68 13.50 -3.97 -5.97
C SER A 68 14.12 -5.29 -5.47
N LEU A 69 13.27 -6.26 -5.11
CA LEU A 69 13.73 -7.58 -4.65
C LEU A 69 14.43 -8.36 -5.76
N ILE A 70 13.89 -8.31 -6.98
CA ILE A 70 14.51 -8.94 -8.16
C ILE A 70 15.88 -8.29 -8.46
N ALA A 71 15.95 -6.96 -8.42
CA ALA A 71 17.17 -6.23 -8.70
C ALA A 71 18.30 -6.50 -7.68
N LEU A 72 17.94 -6.78 -6.41
CA LEU A 72 18.87 -7.02 -5.33
C LEU A 72 19.10 -8.50 -5.01
N ASP A 73 18.38 -9.41 -5.66
CA ASP A 73 18.39 -10.86 -5.40
C ASP A 73 18.13 -11.22 -3.93
N ILE A 74 17.09 -10.60 -3.35
CA ILE A 74 16.71 -10.75 -1.95
C ILE A 74 15.46 -11.61 -1.80
N ASN A 75 15.44 -12.48 -0.77
CA ASN A 75 14.30 -13.32 -0.47
C ASN A 75 13.09 -12.48 -0.02
N LYS A 76 11.96 -12.67 -0.68
CA LYS A 76 10.71 -11.94 -0.43
C LYS A 76 10.24 -12.02 1.03
N LYS A 77 10.33 -13.21 1.65
CA LYS A 77 9.80 -13.43 3.00
C LYS A 77 10.56 -12.63 4.06
N GLU A 78 11.88 -12.57 3.92
CA GLU A 78 12.76 -11.81 4.83
C GLU A 78 12.56 -10.31 4.60
N ALA A 79 12.57 -9.89 3.36
CA ALA A 79 12.44 -8.49 2.99
C ALA A 79 11.15 -7.83 3.51
N TYR A 80 10.02 -8.51 3.45
CA TYR A 80 8.77 -7.95 3.98
C TYR A 80 8.72 -7.85 5.51
N SER A 81 9.71 -8.36 6.25
CA SER A 81 9.83 -8.16 7.69
C SER A 81 10.61 -6.89 8.05
N LEU A 82 11.31 -6.29 7.08
CA LEU A 82 12.19 -5.13 7.25
C LEU A 82 11.43 -3.80 7.27
N GLY A 83 12.15 -2.75 7.63
CA GLY A 83 11.65 -1.39 7.70
C GLY A 83 10.81 -1.12 8.93
N SER A 84 10.05 -0.01 8.88
CA SER A 84 9.20 0.44 9.99
C SER A 84 8.06 -0.52 10.29
N LYS A 85 7.60 -0.45 11.54
CA LYS A 85 6.44 -1.21 12.02
C LYS A 85 5.19 -0.33 11.97
N HIS A 86 4.12 -0.92 11.48
CA HIS A 86 2.78 -0.38 11.60
C HIS A 86 2.28 -0.49 13.05
N SER A 87 1.31 0.32 13.46
CA SER A 87 0.70 0.27 14.80
C SER A 87 0.12 -1.09 15.19
N SER A 88 -0.25 -1.91 14.21
CA SER A 88 -0.67 -3.32 14.42
C SER A 88 0.46 -4.27 14.82
N GLY A 89 1.73 -3.81 14.86
CA GLY A 89 2.91 -4.63 15.12
C GLY A 89 3.47 -5.35 13.88
N VAL A 90 2.76 -5.36 12.76
CA VAL A 90 3.21 -5.92 11.47
C VAL A 90 4.12 -4.89 10.78
N SER A 91 5.09 -5.32 9.97
CA SER A 91 5.90 -4.38 9.18
C SER A 91 5.05 -3.62 8.17
N CYS A 92 5.34 -2.34 7.94
CA CYS A 92 4.63 -1.53 6.96
C CYS A 92 4.66 -2.15 5.56
N ALA A 93 5.79 -2.72 5.15
CA ALA A 93 5.90 -3.43 3.88
C ALA A 93 4.97 -4.65 3.77
N ALA A 94 4.80 -5.42 4.86
CA ALA A 94 3.86 -6.54 4.87
C ALA A 94 2.38 -6.08 4.84
N VAL A 95 2.04 -4.97 5.51
CA VAL A 95 0.70 -4.36 5.43
C VAL A 95 0.40 -3.88 4.02
N ILE A 96 1.33 -3.17 3.38
CA ILE A 96 1.20 -2.69 1.99
C ILE A 96 1.02 -3.87 1.03
N ASN A 97 1.82 -4.92 1.18
CA ASN A 97 1.69 -6.12 0.37
C ASN A 97 0.33 -6.83 0.58
N ALA A 98 -0.17 -6.85 1.81
CA ALA A 98 -1.49 -7.40 2.12
C ALA A 98 -2.61 -6.56 1.48
N ALA A 99 -2.53 -5.22 1.54
CA ALA A 99 -3.49 -4.32 0.91
C ALA A 99 -3.56 -4.53 -0.62
N ALA A 100 -2.42 -4.65 -1.28
CA ALA A 100 -2.36 -4.94 -2.71
C ALA A 100 -2.95 -6.32 -3.06
N ASN A 101 -2.69 -7.34 -2.23
CA ASN A 101 -3.27 -8.68 -2.45
C ASN A 101 -4.78 -8.69 -2.17
N TRP A 102 -5.23 -7.97 -1.14
CA TRP A 102 -6.66 -7.76 -0.88
C TRP A 102 -7.35 -7.22 -2.12
N TRP A 103 -6.91 -6.09 -2.63
CA TRP A 103 -7.45 -5.46 -3.83
C TRP A 103 -7.57 -6.41 -5.03
N LYS A 104 -6.58 -7.25 -5.25
CA LYS A 104 -6.55 -8.17 -6.40
C LYS A 104 -7.49 -9.36 -6.26
N HIS A 105 -7.80 -9.79 -5.04
CA HIS A 105 -8.41 -11.09 -4.80
C HIS A 105 -9.70 -11.06 -3.99
N GLU A 106 -10.04 -9.94 -3.33
CA GLU A 106 -11.22 -9.86 -2.46
C GLU A 106 -12.52 -10.29 -3.17
N ALA A 107 -12.75 -9.76 -4.37
CA ALA A 107 -13.97 -10.07 -5.14
C ALA A 107 -14.11 -11.56 -5.45
N GLU A 108 -12.99 -12.25 -5.69
CA GLU A 108 -12.94 -13.69 -5.91
C GLU A 108 -13.26 -14.44 -4.61
N TRP A 109 -12.70 -14.02 -3.48
CA TRP A 109 -12.95 -14.65 -2.18
C TRP A 109 -14.41 -14.51 -1.75
N PHE A 110 -15.00 -13.33 -1.92
CA PHE A 110 -16.41 -13.10 -1.63
C PHE A 110 -17.33 -13.92 -2.52
N LYS A 111 -17.03 -14.00 -3.82
CA LYS A 111 -17.80 -14.83 -4.74
C LYS A 111 -17.77 -16.31 -4.35
N ASN A 112 -16.64 -16.81 -3.88
CA ASN A 112 -16.46 -18.20 -3.49
C ASN A 112 -16.92 -18.49 -2.05
N GLY A 113 -17.26 -17.44 -1.27
CA GLY A 113 -17.69 -17.56 0.14
C GLY A 113 -16.60 -18.07 1.08
N SER A 114 -15.33 -18.06 0.66
CA SER A 114 -14.19 -18.50 1.47
C SER A 114 -12.88 -17.88 1.03
N VAL A 115 -12.03 -17.60 2.01
CA VAL A 115 -10.64 -17.18 1.79
C VAL A 115 -9.78 -18.43 1.60
N PRO A 116 -9.02 -18.57 0.50
CA PRO A 116 -8.14 -19.71 0.30
C PRO A 116 -6.95 -19.64 1.28
N LYS A 117 -6.35 -20.80 1.58
CA LYS A 117 -5.24 -20.91 2.56
C LYS A 117 -4.09 -19.93 2.30
N ASN A 118 -3.75 -19.67 1.05
CA ASN A 118 -2.72 -18.70 0.68
C ASN A 118 -3.16 -17.24 0.86
N GLY A 119 -4.45 -16.97 1.05
CA GLY A 119 -5.04 -15.66 1.32
C GLY A 119 -5.26 -15.36 2.81
N GLU A 120 -5.24 -16.39 3.69
CA GLU A 120 -5.56 -16.25 5.12
C GLU A 120 -4.75 -15.13 5.80
N ARG A 121 -3.45 -15.11 5.60
CA ARG A 121 -2.59 -14.06 6.18
C ARG A 121 -2.93 -12.65 5.70
N THR A 122 -3.24 -12.49 4.42
CA THR A 122 -3.71 -11.21 3.88
C THR A 122 -4.99 -10.78 4.57
N PHE A 123 -5.94 -11.67 4.65
CA PHE A 123 -7.22 -11.47 5.31
C PHE A 123 -7.05 -11.04 6.78
N GLU A 124 -6.25 -11.78 7.55
CA GLU A 124 -5.98 -11.47 8.96
C GLU A 124 -5.37 -10.07 9.14
N ILE A 125 -4.36 -9.70 8.33
CA ILE A 125 -3.72 -8.39 8.42
C ILE A 125 -4.74 -7.28 8.13
N ILE A 126 -5.50 -7.41 7.05
CA ILE A 126 -6.45 -6.38 6.65
C ILE A 126 -7.58 -6.24 7.67
N MET A 127 -8.15 -7.34 8.14
CA MET A 127 -9.24 -7.32 9.12
C MET A 127 -8.79 -6.78 10.48
N ASN A 128 -7.58 -7.09 10.93
CA ASN A 128 -7.03 -6.54 12.17
C ASN A 128 -6.86 -5.01 12.13
N ILE A 129 -6.63 -4.43 10.95
CA ILE A 129 -6.40 -3.00 10.79
C ILE A 129 -7.71 -2.29 10.46
N SER A 130 -8.44 -2.76 9.46
CA SER A 130 -9.68 -2.15 9.00
C SER A 130 -10.86 -2.37 9.95
N ASN A 131 -10.89 -3.54 10.62
CA ASN A 131 -11.99 -4.00 11.47
C ASN A 131 -13.35 -4.12 10.75
N GLN A 132 -13.38 -3.95 9.43
CA GLN A 132 -14.57 -4.08 8.60
C GLN A 132 -14.19 -4.41 7.16
N TYR A 133 -15.15 -5.00 6.41
CA TYR A 133 -14.95 -5.38 5.01
C TYR A 133 -15.10 -4.20 4.05
N GLU A 134 -16.13 -3.38 4.31
CA GLU A 134 -16.42 -2.23 3.48
C GLU A 134 -15.32 -1.19 3.60
N TYR A 135 -14.84 -0.72 2.46
CA TYR A 135 -13.80 0.31 2.36
C TYR A 135 -12.53 -0.03 3.16
N ALA A 136 -12.16 -1.32 3.14
CA ALA A 136 -11.05 -1.84 3.93
C ALA A 136 -9.73 -1.15 3.63
N LEU A 137 -9.46 -0.83 2.37
CA LEU A 137 -8.21 -0.18 1.95
C LEU A 137 -8.14 1.30 2.35
N SER A 138 -9.26 2.01 2.36
CA SER A 138 -9.34 3.37 2.90
C SER A 138 -9.00 3.39 4.38
N ASN A 139 -9.51 2.44 5.16
CA ASN A 139 -9.17 2.29 6.57
C ASN A 139 -7.71 1.91 6.79
N VAL A 140 -7.16 1.01 5.95
CA VAL A 140 -5.74 0.66 5.99
C VAL A 140 -4.88 1.87 5.65
N LEU A 141 -5.20 2.63 4.59
CA LEU A 141 -4.45 3.83 4.24
C LEU A 141 -4.48 4.87 5.37
N ALA A 142 -5.67 5.14 5.92
CA ALA A 142 -5.83 6.06 7.04
C ALA A 142 -5.03 5.65 8.29
N SER A 143 -4.77 4.36 8.49
CA SER A 143 -4.02 3.86 9.64
C SER A 143 -2.51 4.14 9.59
N PHE A 144 -1.98 4.54 8.45
CA PHE A 144 -0.57 4.94 8.29
C PHE A 144 -0.28 6.38 8.70
N SER A 145 -1.31 7.18 8.98
CA SER A 145 -1.17 8.59 9.33
C SER A 145 -1.98 8.91 10.60
N GLU A 146 -1.41 9.69 11.51
CA GLU A 146 -2.14 10.19 12.68
C GLU A 146 -3.30 11.13 12.30
N SER A 147 -3.13 11.88 11.22
CA SER A 147 -4.17 12.77 10.65
C SER A 147 -5.25 12.02 9.90
N LYS A 148 -5.08 10.71 9.68
CA LYS A 148 -5.97 9.83 8.89
C LYS A 148 -6.17 10.33 7.45
N ASP A 149 -5.17 11.02 6.90
CA ASP A 149 -5.18 11.50 5.52
C ASP A 149 -5.23 10.33 4.53
N LEU A 150 -6.06 10.45 3.51
CA LEU A 150 -6.13 9.50 2.41
C LEU A 150 -5.15 9.89 1.30
N SER A 151 -3.88 10.09 1.64
CA SER A 151 -2.81 10.39 0.69
C SER A 151 -1.80 9.26 0.65
N LEU A 152 -1.65 8.64 -0.52
CA LEU A 152 -0.68 7.58 -0.77
C LEU A 152 0.76 8.09 -0.65
N THR A 153 1.03 9.27 -1.21
CA THR A 153 2.39 9.86 -1.16
C THR A 153 2.80 10.23 0.24
N LYS A 154 1.94 10.93 1.00
CA LYS A 154 2.28 11.38 2.35
C LYS A 154 2.35 10.23 3.35
N SER A 155 1.39 9.30 3.27
CA SER A 155 1.22 8.25 4.27
C SER A 155 2.10 7.02 4.00
N ILE A 156 2.37 6.67 2.74
CA ILE A 156 3.01 5.40 2.40
C ILE A 156 4.47 5.57 1.95
N ILE A 157 4.79 6.58 1.15
CA ILE A 157 6.15 6.73 0.59
C ILE A 157 7.24 6.77 1.65
N PRO A 158 7.10 7.43 2.81
CA PRO A 158 8.13 7.39 3.85
C PRO A 158 8.48 5.96 4.28
N HIS A 159 7.50 5.07 4.38
CA HIS A 159 7.71 3.66 4.74
C HIS A 159 8.35 2.85 3.61
N VAL A 160 8.07 3.18 2.36
CA VAL A 160 8.74 2.58 1.19
C VAL A 160 10.23 2.96 1.19
N GLU A 161 10.54 4.22 1.46
CA GLU A 161 11.94 4.69 1.56
C GLU A 161 12.71 4.02 2.69
N GLU A 162 12.09 3.89 3.87
CA GLU A 162 12.70 3.21 5.02
C GLU A 162 12.93 1.73 4.72
N TRP A 163 11.98 1.07 4.07
CA TRP A 163 12.11 -0.31 3.64
C TRP A 163 13.26 -0.46 2.62
N THR A 164 13.33 0.40 1.61
CA THR A 164 14.42 0.39 0.62
C THR A 164 15.79 0.58 1.28
N LYS A 165 15.89 1.49 2.25
CA LYS A 165 17.13 1.69 3.02
C LYS A 165 17.51 0.44 3.81
N ALA A 166 16.54 -0.22 4.45
CA ALA A 166 16.76 -1.43 5.22
C ALA A 166 17.29 -2.58 4.34
N LEU A 167 16.77 -2.73 3.10
CA LEU A 167 17.27 -3.72 2.15
C LEU A 167 18.76 -3.52 1.77
N LEU A 168 19.23 -2.27 1.76
CA LEU A 168 20.60 -1.94 1.36
C LEU A 168 21.61 -2.12 2.51
N VAL A 169 21.13 -2.13 3.75
CA VAL A 169 22.00 -2.20 4.96
C VAL A 169 22.16 -3.65 5.44
N GLU A 170 21.21 -4.54 5.18
CA GLU A 170 21.36 -5.93 5.60
C GLU A 170 22.47 -6.62 4.79
N PRO A 171 23.44 -7.26 5.47
CA PRO A 171 24.51 -8.00 4.78
C PRO A 171 23.85 -9.14 4.00
N LYS A 172 24.20 -9.23 2.72
CA LYS A 172 23.87 -10.40 1.90
C LYS A 172 24.47 -11.62 2.57
N GLY A 173 23.62 -12.40 3.25
CA GLY A 173 24.00 -13.67 3.87
C GLY A 173 24.39 -14.72 2.82
#